data_878c3971c480d1ecf5d69f6f8777d2b0
#
_entry.id   878c3971c480d1ecf5d69f6f8777d2b0
#
_cell.length_a   1.000
_cell.length_b   1.000
_cell.length_c   1.000
_cell.angle_alpha   90.00
_cell.angle_beta   90.00
_cell.angle_gamma   90.00
#
_symmetry.space_group_name_H-M   'P 1'
#
loop_
_entity.id
_entity.type
_entity.pdbx_description
1 polymer ?
#
loop_
_entity_poly.entity_id
_entity_poly.type
_entity_poly.pdbx_seq_one_letter_code
_entity_poly.pdbx_strand_id
1 'polypeptide(L)'
;MTTAASTSLIAELDGVIKVGSPARQVQILKRVTDLFRFDADRLDEAQTDVFDDVLVRLIERVDARTLGQLSVILSQIRMAPRQTVRQLAFHDNASVAAPLLANSNRLSEQLLIEIANTRGQQHLLAISARKLLDETLTDALIGRGDAEVFNALAQNAGARFSEKGYAALVGNAARDESLIERLGLRLDIPATLLRKLLAMATDVVWARLSTATRPVSHDKAHSPAAAAGAVPNPIDYAQAMNEVVALNRAGKLNDATVNRFAVREQHANVVAALAFMTEVKAEEIEPLMNSDRLYGLIVACRAARLDWSTTNQIIRTRPRCLPITKRELEQGREVFDALLLSVAQWTIRFGSDRIAAEKRRVDAARAEPGLSHAV
;
A
#
# COMPACT_ATOMS: atom_id res chain seq x y z
N MET A 1 -29.89 -41.26 -18.34
CA MET A 1 -29.25 -41.87 -19.54
C MET A 1 -27.94 -41.20 -19.95
N THR A 2 -27.50 -40.17 -19.29
CA THR A 2 -26.27 -39.39 -19.60
C THR A 2 -24.97 -40.01 -19.09
N THR A 3 -24.95 -40.74 -17.98
CA THR A 3 -23.77 -41.29 -17.34
C THR A 3 -23.13 -42.44 -18.14
N ALA A 4 -23.92 -43.31 -18.80
CA ALA A 4 -23.35 -44.42 -19.55
C ALA A 4 -22.68 -44.02 -20.88
N ALA A 5 -23.22 -42.96 -21.52
CA ALA A 5 -22.62 -42.39 -22.74
C ALA A 5 -21.30 -41.63 -22.44
N SER A 6 -21.25 -40.95 -21.31
CA SER A 6 -20.00 -40.28 -20.85
C SER A 6 -18.91 -41.25 -20.53
N THR A 7 -19.25 -42.37 -19.88
CA THR A 7 -18.23 -43.43 -19.54
C THR A 7 -17.68 -44.10 -20.77
N SER A 8 -18.49 -44.31 -21.82
CA SER A 8 -18.04 -44.90 -23.09
C SER A 8 -17.13 -43.97 -23.88
N LEU A 9 -17.48 -42.68 -23.94
CA LEU A 9 -16.66 -41.65 -24.59
C LEU A 9 -15.31 -41.45 -23.87
N ILE A 10 -15.31 -41.53 -22.55
CA ILE A 10 -14.10 -41.44 -21.74
C ILE A 10 -13.19 -42.66 -21.99
N ALA A 11 -13.79 -43.87 -22.13
CA ALA A 11 -13.01 -45.10 -22.43
C ALA A 11 -12.41 -45.10 -23.85
N GLU A 12 -13.13 -44.55 -24.85
CA GLU A 12 -12.61 -44.35 -26.21
C GLU A 12 -11.50 -43.30 -26.24
N LEU A 13 -11.66 -42.18 -25.54
CA LEU A 13 -10.63 -41.17 -25.37
C LEU A 13 -9.38 -41.75 -24.67
N ASP A 14 -9.53 -42.55 -23.64
CA ASP A 14 -8.45 -43.27 -22.98
C ASP A 14 -7.64 -44.15 -23.94
N GLY A 15 -8.31 -44.86 -24.85
CA GLY A 15 -7.67 -45.65 -25.89
C GLY A 15 -6.81 -44.80 -26.82
N VAL A 16 -7.32 -43.65 -27.26
CA VAL A 16 -6.61 -42.73 -28.14
C VAL A 16 -5.48 -41.99 -27.42
N ILE A 17 -5.67 -41.65 -26.14
CA ILE A 17 -4.69 -40.97 -25.29
C ILE A 17 -3.51 -41.94 -24.97
N LYS A 18 -3.75 -43.23 -24.73
CA LYS A 18 -2.72 -44.22 -24.40
C LYS A 18 -1.79 -44.54 -25.57
N VAL A 19 -2.27 -44.46 -26.79
CA VAL A 19 -1.54 -44.87 -28.03
C VAL A 19 -1.02 -43.64 -28.81
N GLY A 20 -1.42 -42.44 -28.46
CA GLY A 20 -1.09 -41.24 -29.19
C GLY A 20 0.34 -40.70 -28.95
N SER A 21 0.97 -40.13 -29.97
CA SER A 21 2.21 -39.40 -29.83
C SER A 21 2.03 -38.15 -28.94
N PRO A 22 3.10 -37.63 -28.26
CA PRO A 22 3.03 -36.43 -27.46
C PRO A 22 2.40 -35.21 -28.17
N ALA A 23 2.73 -35.03 -29.46
CA ALA A 23 2.16 -33.97 -30.28
C ALA A 23 0.63 -34.09 -30.45
N ARG A 24 0.12 -35.34 -30.56
CA ARG A 24 -1.31 -35.61 -30.67
C ARG A 24 -2.03 -35.36 -29.34
N GLN A 25 -1.40 -35.66 -28.23
CA GLN A 25 -1.94 -35.39 -26.87
C GLN A 25 -2.08 -33.88 -26.63
N VAL A 26 -1.08 -33.10 -27.00
CA VAL A 26 -1.13 -31.60 -26.96
C VAL A 26 -2.26 -31.08 -27.84
N GLN A 27 -2.46 -31.63 -29.03
CA GLN A 27 -3.53 -31.22 -29.94
C GLN A 27 -4.92 -31.55 -29.36
N ILE A 28 -5.08 -32.69 -28.74
CA ILE A 28 -6.34 -33.10 -28.09
C ILE A 28 -6.61 -32.16 -26.90
N LEU A 29 -5.61 -31.91 -26.03
CA LEU A 29 -5.72 -31.01 -24.90
C LEU A 29 -6.18 -29.59 -25.35
N LYS A 30 -5.56 -29.07 -26.41
CA LYS A 30 -5.95 -27.74 -26.96
C LYS A 30 -7.41 -27.75 -27.41
N ARG A 31 -7.83 -28.75 -28.17
CA ARG A 31 -9.22 -28.86 -28.63
C ARG A 31 -10.23 -28.96 -27.50
N VAL A 32 -9.95 -29.81 -26.50
CA VAL A 32 -10.82 -29.94 -25.30
C VAL A 32 -10.88 -28.63 -24.52
N THR A 33 -9.74 -27.96 -24.38
CA THR A 33 -9.66 -26.66 -23.70
C THR A 33 -10.42 -25.58 -24.46
N ASP A 34 -10.31 -25.55 -25.78
CA ASP A 34 -11.02 -24.55 -26.63
C ASP A 34 -12.54 -24.77 -26.57
N LEU A 35 -13.00 -26.04 -26.62
CA LEU A 35 -14.41 -26.38 -26.44
C LEU A 35 -14.91 -25.96 -25.06
N PHE A 36 -14.17 -26.29 -24.02
CA PHE A 36 -14.51 -25.91 -22.67
C PHE A 36 -14.61 -24.39 -22.52
N ARG A 37 -13.60 -23.64 -23.04
CA ARG A 37 -13.58 -22.18 -22.97
C ARG A 37 -14.74 -21.53 -23.70
N PHE A 38 -15.16 -22.09 -24.84
CA PHE A 38 -16.26 -21.55 -25.63
C PHE A 38 -17.62 -21.65 -24.89
N ASP A 39 -17.83 -22.74 -24.17
CA ASP A 39 -19.09 -23.02 -23.48
C ASP A 39 -19.02 -22.78 -21.97
N ALA A 40 -17.90 -22.34 -21.41
CA ALA A 40 -17.62 -22.25 -19.96
C ALA A 40 -18.70 -21.51 -19.16
N ASP A 41 -19.30 -20.45 -19.74
CA ASP A 41 -20.35 -19.66 -19.10
C ASP A 41 -21.75 -20.32 -19.15
N ARG A 42 -21.90 -21.38 -19.94
CA ARG A 42 -23.17 -22.09 -20.17
C ARG A 42 -23.20 -23.46 -19.51
N LEU A 43 -22.01 -24.00 -19.16
CA LEU A 43 -21.90 -25.31 -18.55
C LEU A 43 -22.37 -25.28 -17.10
N ASP A 44 -23.15 -26.29 -16.73
CA ASP A 44 -23.43 -26.60 -15.33
C ASP A 44 -22.26 -27.34 -14.66
N GLU A 45 -22.37 -27.56 -13.34
CA GLU A 45 -21.31 -28.21 -12.58
C GLU A 45 -21.09 -29.65 -13.01
N ALA A 46 -22.14 -30.42 -13.33
CA ALA A 46 -22.08 -31.80 -13.78
C ALA A 46 -21.38 -31.91 -15.17
N GLN A 47 -21.65 -30.97 -16.05
CA GLN A 47 -20.99 -30.89 -17.35
C GLN A 47 -19.53 -30.51 -17.21
N THR A 48 -19.21 -29.58 -16.30
CA THR A 48 -17.84 -29.20 -15.98
C THR A 48 -17.04 -30.39 -15.43
N ASP A 49 -17.64 -31.23 -14.59
CA ASP A 49 -17.00 -32.44 -14.04
C ASP A 49 -16.63 -33.46 -15.13
N VAL A 50 -17.41 -33.58 -16.20
CA VAL A 50 -17.05 -34.43 -17.35
C VAL A 50 -15.78 -33.91 -18.04
N PHE A 51 -15.67 -32.60 -18.24
CA PHE A 51 -14.45 -32.01 -18.76
C PHE A 51 -13.26 -32.19 -17.80
N ASP A 52 -13.51 -32.10 -16.50
CA ASP A 52 -12.49 -32.27 -15.46
C ASP A 52 -11.87 -33.69 -15.54
N ASP A 53 -12.69 -34.71 -15.62
CA ASP A 53 -12.23 -36.12 -15.76
C ASP A 53 -11.36 -36.33 -16.98
N VAL A 54 -11.68 -35.70 -18.11
CA VAL A 54 -10.90 -35.78 -19.34
C VAL A 54 -9.58 -35.02 -19.20
N LEU A 55 -9.63 -33.78 -18.67
CA LEU A 55 -8.46 -32.92 -18.53
C LEU A 55 -7.44 -33.47 -17.54
N VAL A 56 -7.89 -34.03 -16.40
CA VAL A 56 -7.02 -34.67 -15.39
C VAL A 56 -6.16 -35.76 -16.02
N ARG A 57 -6.71 -36.59 -16.91
CA ARG A 57 -5.98 -37.64 -17.58
C ARG A 57 -5.00 -37.13 -18.64
N LEU A 58 -5.37 -36.04 -19.32
CA LEU A 58 -4.53 -35.41 -20.34
C LEU A 58 -3.31 -34.69 -19.76
N ILE A 59 -3.46 -34.00 -18.63
CA ILE A 59 -2.38 -33.22 -18.02
C ILE A 59 -1.21 -34.07 -17.53
N GLU A 60 -1.44 -35.34 -17.20
CA GLU A 60 -0.39 -36.25 -16.75
C GLU A 60 0.67 -36.59 -17.83
N ARG A 61 0.35 -36.28 -19.08
CA ARG A 61 1.13 -36.72 -20.25
C ARG A 61 1.64 -35.59 -21.14
N VAL A 62 1.49 -34.37 -20.68
CA VAL A 62 1.82 -33.20 -21.46
C VAL A 62 2.97 -32.44 -20.81
N ASP A 63 3.79 -31.80 -21.63
CA ASP A 63 4.94 -31.00 -21.17
C ASP A 63 4.52 -29.75 -20.35
N ALA A 64 5.42 -29.34 -19.45
CA ALA A 64 5.18 -28.22 -18.54
C ALA A 64 4.84 -26.89 -19.27
N ARG A 65 5.37 -26.67 -20.47
CA ARG A 65 5.05 -25.45 -21.25
C ARG A 65 3.58 -25.43 -21.66
N THR A 66 3.07 -26.56 -22.15
CA THR A 66 1.66 -26.69 -22.53
C THR A 66 0.75 -26.63 -21.32
N LEU A 67 1.14 -27.23 -20.19
CA LEU A 67 0.43 -27.11 -18.92
C LEU A 67 0.35 -25.67 -18.44
N GLY A 68 1.43 -24.90 -18.57
CA GLY A 68 1.44 -23.48 -18.26
C GLY A 68 0.43 -22.68 -19.08
N GLN A 69 0.31 -22.98 -20.39
CA GLN A 69 -0.70 -22.36 -21.27
C GLN A 69 -2.13 -22.71 -20.83
N LEU A 70 -2.37 -23.96 -20.47
CA LEU A 70 -3.67 -24.40 -19.92
C LEU A 70 -3.98 -23.67 -18.62
N SER A 71 -3.01 -23.54 -17.71
CA SER A 71 -3.16 -22.83 -16.44
C SER A 71 -3.56 -21.37 -16.63
N VAL A 72 -2.96 -20.67 -17.60
CA VAL A 72 -3.35 -19.28 -17.95
C VAL A 72 -4.82 -19.21 -18.38
N ILE A 73 -5.27 -20.14 -19.23
CA ILE A 73 -6.65 -20.17 -19.71
C ILE A 73 -7.60 -20.46 -18.54
N LEU A 74 -7.35 -21.50 -17.76
CA LEU A 74 -8.21 -21.91 -16.64
C LEU A 74 -8.25 -20.90 -15.51
N SER A 75 -7.18 -20.12 -15.32
CA SER A 75 -7.12 -19.09 -14.28
C SER A 75 -8.12 -17.96 -14.46
N GLN A 76 -8.59 -17.74 -15.69
CA GLN A 76 -9.54 -16.69 -16.04
C GLN A 76 -10.99 -17.16 -16.04
N ILE A 77 -11.23 -18.48 -16.00
CA ILE A 77 -12.57 -19.07 -16.07
C ILE A 77 -13.13 -19.23 -14.65
N ARG A 78 -14.32 -18.64 -14.44
CA ARG A 78 -14.98 -18.68 -13.13
C ARG A 78 -15.36 -20.10 -12.70
N MET A 79 -15.88 -20.90 -13.61
CA MET A 79 -16.32 -22.30 -13.38
C MET A 79 -15.29 -23.30 -13.91
N ALA A 80 -13.99 -23.03 -13.74
CA ALA A 80 -12.95 -23.93 -14.18
C ALA A 80 -13.03 -25.31 -13.47
N PRO A 81 -12.60 -26.41 -14.14
CA PRO A 81 -12.60 -27.75 -13.61
C PRO A 81 -11.78 -27.86 -12.32
N ARG A 82 -12.40 -28.34 -11.25
CA ARG A 82 -11.82 -28.26 -9.87
C ARG A 82 -10.58 -29.11 -9.69
N GLN A 83 -10.62 -30.37 -10.12
CA GLN A 83 -9.50 -31.30 -9.91
C GLN A 83 -8.31 -30.93 -10.78
N THR A 84 -8.57 -30.56 -12.04
CA THR A 84 -7.54 -30.05 -12.96
C THR A 84 -6.85 -28.81 -12.38
N VAL A 85 -7.63 -27.82 -11.91
CA VAL A 85 -7.09 -26.60 -11.28
C VAL A 85 -6.28 -26.94 -10.04
N ARG A 86 -6.77 -27.88 -9.20
CA ARG A 86 -6.05 -28.32 -8.01
C ARG A 86 -4.71 -28.98 -8.37
N GLN A 87 -4.71 -29.93 -9.30
CA GLN A 87 -3.47 -30.63 -9.69
C GLN A 87 -2.45 -29.67 -10.31
N LEU A 88 -2.88 -28.76 -11.19
CA LEU A 88 -2.00 -27.75 -11.78
C LEU A 88 -1.49 -26.73 -10.75
N ALA A 89 -2.30 -26.37 -9.76
CA ALA A 89 -1.87 -25.48 -8.67
C ALA A 89 -0.83 -26.13 -7.74
N PHE A 90 -0.87 -27.45 -7.60
CA PHE A 90 0.13 -28.24 -6.86
C PHE A 90 1.31 -28.71 -7.71
N HIS A 91 1.38 -28.32 -8.99
CA HIS A 91 2.46 -28.75 -9.85
C HIS A 91 3.82 -28.24 -9.35
N ASP A 92 4.86 -29.10 -9.36
CA ASP A 92 6.20 -28.76 -8.84
C ASP A 92 6.85 -27.59 -9.58
N ASN A 93 6.59 -27.48 -10.89
CA ASN A 93 7.03 -26.35 -11.69
C ASN A 93 6.12 -25.13 -11.43
N ALA A 94 6.67 -24.14 -10.75
CA ALA A 94 5.97 -22.89 -10.43
C ALA A 94 5.42 -22.15 -11.65
N SER A 95 6.04 -22.26 -12.83
CA SER A 95 5.53 -21.64 -14.07
C SER A 95 4.18 -22.22 -14.50
N VAL A 96 3.89 -23.48 -14.14
CA VAL A 96 2.59 -24.11 -14.37
C VAL A 96 1.58 -23.65 -13.33
N ALA A 97 1.97 -23.62 -12.07
CA ALA A 97 1.07 -23.30 -10.96
C ALA A 97 0.72 -21.80 -10.86
N ALA A 98 1.68 -20.91 -11.16
CA ALA A 98 1.59 -19.48 -10.89
C ALA A 98 0.34 -18.78 -11.44
N PRO A 99 -0.11 -18.99 -12.69
CA PRO A 99 -1.32 -18.33 -13.20
C PRO A 99 -2.57 -18.66 -12.38
N LEU A 100 -2.70 -19.90 -11.94
CA LEU A 100 -3.82 -20.36 -11.11
C LEU A 100 -3.70 -19.86 -9.68
N LEU A 101 -2.50 -19.91 -9.09
CA LEU A 101 -2.24 -19.41 -7.74
C LEU A 101 -2.54 -17.92 -7.62
N ALA A 102 -2.21 -17.14 -8.64
CA ALA A 102 -2.45 -15.71 -8.64
C ALA A 102 -3.92 -15.32 -8.90
N ASN A 103 -4.63 -16.02 -9.78
CA ASN A 103 -5.88 -15.50 -10.34
C ASN A 103 -7.12 -16.39 -10.14
N SER A 104 -6.95 -17.71 -9.94
CA SER A 104 -8.10 -18.62 -9.91
C SER A 104 -8.96 -18.42 -8.66
N ASN A 105 -10.27 -18.29 -8.87
CA ASN A 105 -11.27 -18.22 -7.79
C ASN A 105 -11.73 -19.61 -7.33
N ARG A 106 -11.25 -20.70 -7.97
CA ARG A 106 -11.60 -22.10 -7.63
C ARG A 106 -10.72 -22.66 -6.51
N LEU A 107 -9.65 -21.98 -6.14
CA LEU A 107 -8.77 -22.39 -5.06
C LEU A 107 -9.29 -21.82 -3.73
N SER A 108 -9.61 -22.72 -2.79
CA SER A 108 -9.97 -22.32 -1.44
C SER A 108 -8.76 -21.77 -0.67
N GLU A 109 -9.01 -20.95 0.34
CA GLU A 109 -7.95 -20.43 1.22
C GLU A 109 -7.15 -21.55 1.87
N GLN A 110 -7.82 -22.59 2.36
CA GLN A 110 -7.16 -23.75 2.97
C GLN A 110 -6.18 -24.44 1.99
N LEU A 111 -6.56 -24.56 0.72
CA LEU A 111 -5.70 -25.13 -0.32
C LEU A 111 -4.49 -24.23 -0.59
N LEU A 112 -4.68 -22.92 -0.61
CA LEU A 112 -3.59 -21.94 -0.77
C LEU A 112 -2.62 -22.00 0.42
N ILE A 113 -3.12 -22.16 1.64
CA ILE A 113 -2.30 -22.36 2.84
C ILE A 113 -1.53 -23.68 2.77
N GLU A 114 -2.16 -24.77 2.31
CA GLU A 114 -1.49 -26.05 2.10
C GLU A 114 -0.34 -25.92 1.10
N ILE A 115 -0.58 -25.24 -0.03
CA ILE A 115 0.46 -24.96 -1.04
C ILE A 115 1.56 -24.07 -0.45
N ALA A 116 1.21 -23.01 0.26
CA ALA A 116 2.17 -22.13 0.91
C ALA A 116 3.05 -22.88 1.91
N ASN A 117 2.52 -23.90 2.60
CA ASN A 117 3.25 -24.72 3.56
C ASN A 117 4.11 -25.81 2.93
N THR A 118 3.81 -26.24 1.72
CA THR A 118 4.46 -27.41 1.09
C THR A 118 5.33 -27.07 -0.10
N ARG A 119 5.07 -25.96 -0.81
CA ARG A 119 5.75 -25.59 -2.05
C ARG A 119 6.86 -24.56 -1.84
N GLY A 120 7.63 -24.29 -2.91
CA GLY A 120 8.79 -23.38 -2.86
C GLY A 120 8.44 -21.90 -3.03
N GLN A 121 9.45 -21.02 -2.92
CA GLN A 121 9.30 -19.57 -2.89
C GLN A 121 8.55 -18.99 -4.10
N GLN A 122 8.76 -19.52 -5.29
CA GLN A 122 8.07 -19.06 -6.49
C GLN A 122 6.55 -19.30 -6.45
N HIS A 123 6.08 -20.34 -5.75
CA HIS A 123 4.65 -20.57 -5.50
C HIS A 123 4.11 -19.53 -4.49
N LEU A 124 4.86 -19.27 -3.42
CA LEU A 124 4.50 -18.26 -2.42
C LEU A 124 4.40 -16.88 -3.07
N LEU A 125 5.36 -16.55 -3.93
CA LEU A 125 5.36 -15.29 -4.69
C LEU A 125 4.12 -15.18 -5.59
N ALA A 126 3.74 -16.27 -6.28
CA ALA A 126 2.53 -16.29 -7.10
C ALA A 126 1.26 -16.09 -6.26
N ILE A 127 1.16 -16.71 -5.08
CA ILE A 127 0.04 -16.50 -4.16
C ILE A 127 -0.01 -15.05 -3.68
N SER A 128 1.15 -14.45 -3.36
CA SER A 128 1.26 -13.05 -2.91
C SER A 128 0.75 -12.02 -3.92
N ALA A 129 0.65 -12.39 -5.19
CA ALA A 129 0.10 -11.54 -6.26
C ALA A 129 -1.44 -11.53 -6.33
N ARG A 130 -2.15 -12.31 -5.50
CA ARG A 130 -3.63 -12.32 -5.49
C ARG A 130 -4.20 -10.98 -5.09
N LYS A 131 -5.34 -10.63 -5.69
CA LYS A 131 -6.03 -9.36 -5.42
C LYS A 131 -6.46 -9.18 -3.96
N LEU A 132 -6.82 -10.28 -3.28
CA LEU A 132 -7.22 -10.28 -1.88
C LEU A 132 -6.51 -11.43 -1.17
N LEU A 133 -5.95 -11.14 -0.01
CA LEU A 133 -5.29 -12.08 0.87
C LEU A 133 -5.76 -11.82 2.31
N ASP A 134 -6.29 -12.84 2.96
CA ASP A 134 -6.71 -12.77 4.35
C ASP A 134 -5.52 -12.98 5.31
N GLU A 135 -5.69 -12.62 6.58
CA GLU A 135 -4.64 -12.63 7.58
C GLU A 135 -4.03 -14.02 7.78
N THR A 136 -4.86 -15.07 7.76
CA THR A 136 -4.41 -16.46 7.92
C THR A 136 -3.47 -16.91 6.80
N LEU A 137 -3.79 -16.54 5.57
CA LEU A 137 -2.97 -16.86 4.40
C LEU A 137 -1.69 -16.02 4.38
N THR A 138 -1.77 -14.73 4.72
CA THR A 138 -0.57 -13.87 4.81
C THR A 138 0.37 -14.31 5.91
N ASP A 139 -0.14 -14.76 7.05
CA ASP A 139 0.67 -15.31 8.15
C ASP A 139 1.42 -16.59 7.70
N ALA A 140 0.77 -17.47 6.95
CA ALA A 140 1.41 -18.65 6.37
C ALA A 140 2.51 -18.28 5.36
N LEU A 141 2.25 -17.27 4.50
CA LEU A 141 3.23 -16.79 3.53
C LEU A 141 4.43 -16.12 4.22
N ILE A 142 4.20 -15.32 5.26
CA ILE A 142 5.26 -14.65 6.03
C ILE A 142 6.09 -15.68 6.80
N GLY A 143 5.46 -16.73 7.33
CA GLY A 143 6.15 -17.77 8.10
C GLY A 143 7.21 -18.54 7.29
N ARG A 144 7.09 -18.60 5.96
CA ARG A 144 7.98 -19.33 5.05
C ARG A 144 8.60 -18.52 3.93
N GLY A 145 8.08 -17.32 3.69
CA GLY A 145 8.50 -16.44 2.61
C GLY A 145 9.93 -15.92 2.79
N ASP A 146 10.54 -15.58 1.68
CA ASP A 146 11.80 -14.85 1.60
C ASP A 146 11.58 -13.33 1.39
N ALA A 147 12.66 -12.59 1.17
CA ALA A 147 12.59 -11.14 0.95
C ALA A 147 11.72 -10.75 -0.26
N GLU A 148 11.69 -11.56 -1.33
CA GLU A 148 10.86 -11.28 -2.52
C GLU A 148 9.39 -11.42 -2.17
N VAL A 149 9.00 -12.46 -1.42
CA VAL A 149 7.64 -12.68 -0.94
C VAL A 149 7.21 -11.55 0.00
N PHE A 150 8.08 -11.14 0.96
CA PHE A 150 7.77 -10.03 1.86
C PHE A 150 7.55 -8.71 1.10
N ASN A 151 8.38 -8.43 0.12
CA ASN A 151 8.24 -7.25 -0.73
C ASN A 151 6.97 -7.29 -1.59
N ALA A 152 6.61 -8.46 -2.13
CA ALA A 152 5.37 -8.64 -2.88
C ALA A 152 4.13 -8.44 -2.01
N LEU A 153 4.11 -9.01 -0.79
CA LEU A 153 3.05 -8.84 0.18
C LEU A 153 2.93 -7.38 0.63
N ALA A 154 4.04 -6.70 0.95
CA ALA A 154 4.03 -5.30 1.36
C ALA A 154 3.49 -4.36 0.28
N GLN A 155 3.76 -4.68 -1.00
CA GLN A 155 3.25 -3.91 -2.15
C GLN A 155 1.78 -4.20 -2.45
N ASN A 156 1.27 -5.35 -2.05
CA ASN A 156 -0.11 -5.74 -2.34
C ASN A 156 -1.11 -5.00 -1.44
N ALA A 157 -1.84 -4.06 -2.01
CA ALA A 157 -2.84 -3.28 -1.28
C ALA A 157 -4.03 -4.10 -0.77
N GLY A 158 -4.29 -5.27 -1.36
CA GLY A 158 -5.36 -6.18 -0.95
C GLY A 158 -4.94 -7.24 0.08
N ALA A 159 -3.67 -7.26 0.48
CA ALA A 159 -3.19 -8.14 1.53
C ALA A 159 -3.53 -7.55 2.91
N ARG A 160 -4.18 -8.34 3.76
CA ARG A 160 -4.44 -8.03 5.16
C ARG A 160 -3.42 -8.75 6.02
N PHE A 161 -2.93 -8.07 7.05
CA PHE A 161 -1.95 -8.66 7.96
C PHE A 161 -2.47 -8.66 9.38
N SER A 162 -2.24 -9.74 10.09
CA SER A 162 -2.40 -9.79 11.53
C SER A 162 -1.36 -8.89 12.23
N GLU A 163 -1.57 -8.57 13.49
CA GLU A 163 -0.57 -7.84 14.28
C GLU A 163 0.78 -8.58 14.32
N LYS A 164 0.74 -9.92 14.39
CA LYS A 164 1.93 -10.78 14.34
C LYS A 164 2.60 -10.74 12.96
N GLY A 165 1.81 -10.77 11.89
CA GLY A 165 2.30 -10.66 10.50
C GLY A 165 3.01 -9.34 10.27
N TYR A 166 2.42 -8.23 10.70
CA TYR A 166 3.09 -6.92 10.65
C TYR A 166 4.37 -6.88 11.48
N ALA A 167 4.36 -7.41 12.70
CA ALA A 167 5.54 -7.43 13.55
C ALA A 167 6.69 -8.23 12.93
N ALA A 168 6.37 -9.35 12.26
CA ALA A 168 7.34 -10.18 11.55
C ALA A 168 7.91 -9.44 10.32
N LEU A 169 7.06 -8.79 9.50
CA LEU A 169 7.52 -8.00 8.35
C LEU A 169 8.41 -6.84 8.78
N VAL A 170 8.03 -6.10 9.83
CA VAL A 170 8.85 -5.00 10.38
C VAL A 170 10.17 -5.53 10.95
N GLY A 171 10.17 -6.71 11.57
CA GLY A 171 11.39 -7.37 12.05
C GLY A 171 12.35 -7.71 10.91
N ASN A 172 11.84 -8.20 9.79
CA ASN A 172 12.63 -8.54 8.60
C ASN A 172 13.07 -7.30 7.80
N ALA A 173 12.36 -6.19 7.91
CA ALA A 173 12.67 -4.95 7.20
C ALA A 173 14.00 -4.31 7.62
N ALA A 174 14.57 -4.65 8.79
CA ALA A 174 15.85 -4.10 9.27
C ALA A 174 17.03 -4.26 8.30
N ARG A 175 16.93 -5.21 7.36
CA ARG A 175 17.97 -5.52 6.36
C ARG A 175 17.55 -5.25 4.92
N ASP A 176 16.34 -4.71 4.71
CA ASP A 176 15.77 -4.49 3.39
C ASP A 176 15.10 -3.12 3.30
N GLU A 177 15.81 -2.15 2.74
CA GLU A 177 15.32 -0.78 2.55
C GLU A 177 14.07 -0.71 1.68
N SER A 178 13.94 -1.59 0.69
CA SER A 178 12.78 -1.69 -0.19
C SER A 178 11.54 -2.11 0.60
N LEU A 179 11.70 -3.04 1.55
CA LEU A 179 10.61 -3.47 2.43
C LEU A 179 10.20 -2.35 3.41
N ILE A 180 11.17 -1.59 3.94
CA ILE A 180 10.89 -0.41 4.79
C ILE A 180 10.04 0.59 4.01
N GLU A 181 10.44 0.93 2.77
CA GLU A 181 9.72 1.88 1.92
C GLU A 181 8.28 1.43 1.65
N ARG A 182 8.09 0.17 1.23
CA ARG A 182 6.77 -0.39 0.90
C ARG A 182 5.86 -0.47 2.11
N LEU A 183 6.34 -0.94 3.26
CA LEU A 183 5.57 -0.99 4.50
C LEU A 183 5.23 0.42 5.01
N GLY A 184 6.17 1.38 4.86
CA GLY A 184 5.95 2.78 5.24
C GLY A 184 4.86 3.48 4.43
N LEU A 185 4.58 3.01 3.21
CA LEU A 185 3.51 3.52 2.35
C LEU A 185 2.14 2.88 2.64
N ARG A 186 2.09 1.84 3.45
CA ARG A 186 0.82 1.18 3.80
C ARG A 186 0.04 2.00 4.81
N LEU A 187 -1.28 2.05 4.60
CA LEU A 187 -2.21 2.84 5.43
C LEU A 187 -2.71 2.08 6.66
N ASP A 188 -2.63 0.76 6.61
CA ASP A 188 -3.18 -0.15 7.59
C ASP A 188 -2.13 -0.63 8.61
N ILE A 189 -0.88 -0.13 8.54
CA ILE A 189 0.18 -0.47 9.50
C ILE A 189 -0.12 0.13 10.89
N PRO A 190 -0.04 -0.66 11.98
CA PRO A 190 -0.20 -0.13 13.34
C PRO A 190 0.83 0.96 13.66
N ALA A 191 0.40 2.04 14.33
CA ALA A 191 1.23 3.20 14.62
C ALA A 191 2.51 2.88 15.40
N THR A 192 2.44 1.90 16.31
CA THR A 192 3.60 1.41 17.09
C THR A 192 4.66 0.75 16.22
N LEU A 193 4.23 -0.06 15.24
CA LEU A 193 5.11 -0.75 14.30
C LEU A 193 5.65 0.20 13.24
N LEU A 194 4.86 1.18 12.82
CA LEU A 194 5.32 2.24 11.93
C LEU A 194 6.47 3.04 12.57
N ARG A 195 6.36 3.42 13.86
CA ARG A 195 7.46 4.08 14.57
C ARG A 195 8.74 3.25 14.57
N LYS A 196 8.61 1.94 14.85
CA LYS A 196 9.74 1.02 14.83
C LYS A 196 10.37 0.91 13.43
N LEU A 197 9.53 0.81 12.41
CA LEU A 197 9.97 0.76 11.00
C LEU A 197 10.78 2.01 10.63
N LEU A 198 10.27 3.18 11.01
CA LEU A 198 10.87 4.47 10.68
C LEU A 198 12.16 4.75 11.47
N ALA A 199 12.28 4.20 12.68
CA ALA A 199 13.55 4.25 13.42
C ALA A 199 14.67 3.44 12.74
N MET A 200 14.32 2.47 11.88
CA MET A 200 15.27 1.67 11.10
C MET A 200 15.54 2.24 9.71
N ALA A 201 14.73 3.20 9.26
CA ALA A 201 14.85 3.78 7.92
C ALA A 201 16.12 4.63 7.79
N THR A 202 16.86 4.41 6.70
CA THR A 202 18.02 5.25 6.32
C THR A 202 17.56 6.61 5.80
N ASP A 203 18.47 7.59 5.75
CA ASP A 203 18.16 8.93 5.25
C ASP A 203 17.66 8.91 3.78
N VAL A 204 18.12 7.93 3.00
CA VAL A 204 17.71 7.73 1.60
C VAL A 204 16.25 7.25 1.54
N VAL A 205 15.88 6.27 2.36
CA VAL A 205 14.50 5.76 2.44
C VAL A 205 13.56 6.85 2.96
N TRP A 206 14.02 7.63 3.94
CA TRP A 206 13.28 8.79 4.43
C TRP A 206 13.02 9.82 3.34
N ALA A 207 14.04 10.15 2.55
CA ALA A 207 13.87 11.07 1.43
C ALA A 207 12.84 10.54 0.42
N ARG A 208 12.84 9.24 0.12
CA ARG A 208 11.87 8.60 -0.77
C ARG A 208 10.45 8.58 -0.21
N LEU A 209 10.27 8.22 1.06
CA LEU A 209 8.96 8.25 1.72
C LEU A 209 8.40 9.67 1.76
N SER A 210 9.25 10.68 2.00
CA SER A 210 8.84 12.08 1.98
C SER A 210 8.58 12.61 0.56
N THR A 211 9.22 12.07 -0.48
CA THR A 211 9.01 12.45 -1.88
C THR A 211 7.86 11.69 -2.53
N ALA A 212 7.60 10.45 -2.15
CA ALA A 212 6.44 9.68 -2.62
C ALA A 212 5.10 10.34 -2.20
N THR A 213 5.14 11.19 -1.18
CA THR A 213 4.03 12.07 -0.78
C THR A 213 4.03 13.43 -1.51
N ARG A 214 4.99 13.68 -2.41
CA ARG A 214 5.04 14.92 -3.21
C ARG A 214 4.45 14.67 -4.60
N PRO A 215 3.48 15.47 -5.04
CA PRO A 215 3.17 15.53 -6.46
C PRO A 215 4.40 16.08 -7.21
N VAL A 216 4.76 15.42 -8.29
CA VAL A 216 5.89 15.78 -9.16
C VAL A 216 5.67 17.19 -9.71
N SER A 217 6.41 18.16 -9.22
CA SER A 217 6.60 19.43 -9.91
C SER A 217 8.08 19.58 -10.24
N HIS A 218 8.42 19.40 -11.52
CA HIS A 218 9.64 19.94 -12.08
C HIS A 218 9.61 21.46 -11.90
N ASP A 219 10.50 21.99 -11.11
CA ASP A 219 11.28 23.16 -11.52
C ASP A 219 12.48 23.46 -10.62
N LYS A 220 13.48 24.00 -11.29
CA LYS A 220 14.86 24.21 -10.86
C LYS A 220 15.01 25.25 -9.77
N ALA A 221 16.09 25.00 -9.02
CA ALA A 221 16.79 25.91 -8.10
C ALA A 221 16.66 27.41 -8.39
N HIS A 222 16.28 28.16 -7.38
CA HIS A 222 16.87 29.45 -7.09
C HIS A 222 16.79 29.68 -5.58
N SER A 223 17.98 29.74 -4.97
CA SER A 223 18.16 30.32 -3.64
C SER A 223 18.00 31.83 -3.75
N PRO A 224 17.36 32.46 -2.80
CA PRO A 224 17.92 33.72 -2.32
C PRO A 224 18.09 33.71 -0.81
N ALA A 225 19.27 34.22 -0.46
CA ALA A 225 19.65 34.55 0.89
C ALA A 225 18.83 35.70 1.48
N ALA A 226 18.62 35.58 2.78
CA ALA A 226 18.56 36.67 3.76
C ALA A 226 17.65 37.89 3.50
N ALA A 227 16.59 37.98 4.29
CA ALA A 227 16.17 39.23 4.87
C ALA A 227 15.85 38.99 6.35
N ALA A 228 16.80 39.41 7.19
CA ALA A 228 16.56 39.55 8.61
C ALA A 228 15.57 40.69 8.81
N GLY A 229 14.44 40.43 9.46
CA GLY A 229 13.42 41.40 9.80
C GLY A 229 12.65 40.95 11.02
N ALA A 230 12.92 41.64 12.14
CA ALA A 230 12.13 41.77 13.34
C ALA A 230 11.44 40.52 13.90
N VAL A 231 11.95 40.02 15.00
CA VAL A 231 11.30 39.05 15.89
C VAL A 231 10.03 39.68 16.44
N PRO A 232 8.80 39.19 16.13
CA PRO A 232 7.61 39.60 16.82
C PRO A 232 7.59 38.95 18.22
N ASN A 233 7.03 39.68 19.20
CA ASN A 233 6.76 39.13 20.52
C ASN A 233 6.10 37.76 20.43
N PRO A 234 6.49 36.77 21.26
CA PRO A 234 5.85 35.47 21.28
C PRO A 234 4.37 35.63 21.56
N ILE A 235 3.54 35.18 20.64
CA ILE A 235 2.10 35.13 20.83
C ILE A 235 1.83 34.16 21.97
N ASP A 236 1.16 34.60 23.02
CA ASP A 236 0.76 33.73 24.12
C ASP A 236 -0.42 32.85 23.64
N TYR A 237 -0.11 31.60 23.25
CA TYR A 237 -1.11 30.62 22.85
C TYR A 237 -1.90 30.01 24.02
N ALA A 238 -1.53 30.30 25.27
CA ALA A 238 -2.17 29.70 26.45
C ALA A 238 -3.67 30.03 26.52
N GLN A 239 -4.04 31.30 26.25
CA GLN A 239 -5.45 31.72 26.24
C GLN A 239 -6.22 31.04 25.10
N ALA A 240 -5.67 31.00 23.89
CA ALA A 240 -6.28 30.34 22.73
C ALA A 240 -6.45 28.85 22.96
N MET A 241 -5.46 28.21 23.57
CA MET A 241 -5.51 26.77 23.90
C MET A 241 -6.59 26.48 24.94
N ASN A 242 -6.74 27.31 25.97
CA ASN A 242 -7.80 27.16 26.96
C ASN A 242 -9.20 27.30 26.33
N GLU A 243 -9.41 28.20 25.39
CA GLU A 243 -10.66 28.32 24.64
C GLU A 243 -10.94 27.08 23.78
N VAL A 244 -9.93 26.57 23.06
CA VAL A 244 -10.04 25.36 22.23
C VAL A 244 -10.36 24.12 23.09
N VAL A 245 -9.70 23.96 24.23
CA VAL A 245 -9.98 22.88 25.19
C VAL A 245 -11.41 22.97 25.75
N ALA A 246 -11.89 24.18 26.09
CA ALA A 246 -13.26 24.39 26.55
C ALA A 246 -14.29 24.02 25.46
N LEU A 247 -14.02 24.40 24.19
CA LEU A 247 -14.87 24.05 23.07
C LEU A 247 -14.87 22.52 22.81
N ASN A 248 -13.72 21.88 22.94
CA ASN A 248 -13.63 20.41 22.82
C ASN A 248 -14.43 19.70 23.91
N ARG A 249 -14.31 20.13 25.17
CA ARG A 249 -15.10 19.59 26.30
C ARG A 249 -16.60 19.77 26.10
N ALA A 250 -17.01 20.86 25.42
CA ALA A 250 -18.40 21.13 25.09
C ALA A 250 -18.87 20.37 23.82
N GLY A 251 -18.01 19.56 23.16
CA GLY A 251 -18.32 18.89 21.89
C GLY A 251 -18.53 19.81 20.71
N LYS A 252 -18.03 21.05 20.80
CA LYS A 252 -18.21 22.12 19.79
C LYS A 252 -16.97 22.37 18.94
N LEU A 253 -15.84 21.68 19.20
CA LEU A 253 -14.65 21.79 18.38
C LEU A 253 -14.80 20.89 17.14
N ASN A 254 -15.12 21.49 16.03
CA ASN A 254 -15.30 20.83 14.73
C ASN A 254 -14.81 21.74 13.60
N ASP A 255 -14.86 21.24 12.36
CA ASP A 255 -14.47 21.96 11.15
C ASP A 255 -15.11 23.36 11.04
N ALA A 256 -16.43 23.46 11.27
CA ALA A 256 -17.16 24.72 11.23
C ALA A 256 -16.68 25.74 12.28
N THR A 257 -16.21 25.27 13.44
CA THR A 257 -15.65 26.14 14.48
C THR A 257 -14.29 26.69 14.07
N VAL A 258 -13.42 25.82 13.50
CA VAL A 258 -12.12 26.25 12.96
C VAL A 258 -12.30 27.22 11.80
N ASN A 259 -13.24 26.94 10.89
CA ASN A 259 -13.59 27.86 9.80
C ASN A 259 -14.00 29.23 10.34
N ARG A 260 -14.82 29.28 11.38
CA ARG A 260 -15.24 30.54 12.02
C ARG A 260 -14.07 31.35 12.62
N PHE A 261 -13.08 30.65 13.22
CA PHE A 261 -11.84 31.28 13.67
C PHE A 261 -11.06 31.86 12.48
N ALA A 262 -10.94 31.12 11.38
CA ALA A 262 -10.26 31.60 10.18
C ALA A 262 -10.98 32.83 9.57
N VAL A 263 -12.29 32.78 9.41
CA VAL A 263 -13.09 33.93 8.88
C VAL A 263 -12.97 35.17 9.76
N ARG A 264 -12.82 35.01 11.07
CA ARG A 264 -12.64 36.12 12.03
C ARG A 264 -11.19 36.55 12.20
N GLU A 265 -10.27 35.96 11.42
CA GLU A 265 -8.82 36.21 11.49
C GLU A 265 -8.23 36.00 12.90
N GLN A 266 -8.83 35.07 13.67
CA GLN A 266 -8.36 34.70 15.00
C GLN A 266 -7.20 33.69 14.86
N HIS A 267 -6.05 34.14 14.38
CA HIS A 267 -4.92 33.30 14.01
C HIS A 267 -4.41 32.43 15.18
N ALA A 268 -4.36 32.99 16.40
CA ALA A 268 -3.95 32.23 17.59
C ALA A 268 -4.90 31.05 17.85
N ASN A 269 -6.21 31.24 17.67
CA ASN A 269 -7.20 30.16 17.85
C ASN A 269 -7.13 29.12 16.75
N VAL A 270 -6.80 29.51 15.51
CA VAL A 270 -6.56 28.56 14.40
C VAL A 270 -5.32 27.71 14.70
N VAL A 271 -4.21 28.31 15.11
CA VAL A 271 -2.98 27.59 15.50
C VAL A 271 -3.25 26.66 16.67
N ALA A 272 -3.91 27.12 17.72
CA ALA A 272 -4.27 26.32 18.89
C ALA A 272 -5.20 25.15 18.54
N ALA A 273 -6.20 25.37 17.65
CA ALA A 273 -7.11 24.32 17.20
C ALA A 273 -6.36 23.26 16.37
N LEU A 274 -5.51 23.65 15.43
CA LEU A 274 -4.67 22.73 14.67
C LEU A 274 -3.74 21.96 15.59
N ALA A 275 -3.06 22.62 16.52
CA ALA A 275 -2.16 22.01 17.49
C ALA A 275 -2.90 20.96 18.34
N PHE A 276 -4.08 21.32 18.86
CA PHE A 276 -4.90 20.41 19.67
C PHE A 276 -5.39 19.19 18.86
N MET A 277 -5.93 19.42 17.65
CA MET A 277 -6.49 18.34 16.82
C MET A 277 -5.42 17.42 16.23
N THR A 278 -4.19 17.89 16.06
CA THR A 278 -3.06 17.09 15.55
C THR A 278 -2.18 16.51 16.66
N GLU A 279 -2.41 16.90 17.94
CA GLU A 279 -1.60 16.55 19.11
C GLU A 279 -0.12 16.99 18.97
N VAL A 280 0.09 18.17 18.38
CA VAL A 280 1.39 18.81 18.16
C VAL A 280 1.43 20.14 18.90
N LYS A 281 2.61 20.63 19.24
CA LYS A 281 2.74 21.91 19.95
C LYS A 281 2.40 23.11 19.06
N ALA A 282 1.83 24.17 19.64
CA ALA A 282 1.48 25.38 18.89
C ALA A 282 2.70 26.04 18.24
N GLU A 283 3.87 25.95 18.88
CA GLU A 283 5.15 26.47 18.39
C GLU A 283 5.65 25.76 17.12
N GLU A 284 5.12 24.59 16.82
CA GLU A 284 5.45 23.82 15.61
C GLU A 284 4.45 24.11 14.47
N ILE A 285 3.20 24.46 14.81
CA ILE A 285 2.17 24.83 13.84
C ILE A 285 2.33 26.30 13.37
N GLU A 286 2.75 27.20 14.26
CA GLU A 286 2.93 28.62 13.95
C GLU A 286 3.81 28.90 12.73
N PRO A 287 5.01 28.27 12.57
CA PRO A 287 5.84 28.46 11.40
C PRO A 287 5.16 28.05 10.09
N LEU A 288 4.23 27.10 10.13
CA LEU A 288 3.49 26.64 8.95
C LEU A 288 2.48 27.71 8.50
N MET A 289 1.89 28.45 9.45
CA MET A 289 1.00 29.58 9.15
C MET A 289 1.76 30.77 8.54
N ASN A 290 3.00 30.98 8.94
CA ASN A 290 3.85 32.09 8.50
C ASN A 290 4.73 31.75 7.28
N SER A 291 4.67 30.50 6.78
CA SER A 291 5.48 30.03 5.65
C SER A 291 4.87 30.42 4.31
N ASP A 292 5.69 30.85 3.36
CA ASP A 292 5.25 31.06 1.96
C ASP A 292 4.85 29.74 1.27
N ARG A 293 5.30 28.59 1.81
CA ARG A 293 4.97 27.27 1.26
C ARG A 293 3.67 26.73 1.85
N LEU A 294 2.69 26.47 0.97
CA LEU A 294 1.37 25.95 1.36
C LEU A 294 1.39 24.52 1.91
N TYR A 295 2.37 23.69 1.49
CA TYR A 295 2.36 22.25 1.73
C TYR A 295 2.27 21.89 3.23
N GLY A 296 3.09 22.48 4.08
CA GLY A 296 3.08 22.19 5.53
C GLY A 296 1.73 22.51 6.19
N LEU A 297 1.12 23.62 5.80
CA LEU A 297 -0.19 24.04 6.30
C LEU A 297 -1.31 23.11 5.80
N ILE A 298 -1.25 22.70 4.53
CA ILE A 298 -2.18 21.72 3.94
C ILE A 298 -2.11 20.39 4.70
N VAL A 299 -0.89 19.92 5.02
CA VAL A 299 -0.68 18.71 5.81
C VAL A 299 -1.30 18.86 7.21
N ALA A 300 -1.08 19.98 7.89
CA ALA A 300 -1.65 20.25 9.20
C ALA A 300 -3.19 20.25 9.18
N CYS A 301 -3.79 20.92 8.21
CA CYS A 301 -5.24 20.98 8.04
C CYS A 301 -5.83 19.59 7.74
N ARG A 302 -5.19 18.82 6.87
CA ARG A 302 -5.61 17.44 6.54
C ARG A 302 -5.50 16.52 7.76
N ALA A 303 -4.39 16.63 8.52
CA ALA A 303 -4.17 15.88 9.75
C ALA A 303 -5.22 16.17 10.82
N ALA A 304 -5.64 17.42 10.91
CA ALA A 304 -6.72 17.91 11.77
C ALA A 304 -8.13 17.50 11.28
N ARG A 305 -8.25 16.75 10.17
CA ARG A 305 -9.52 16.33 9.55
C ARG A 305 -10.43 17.49 9.11
N LEU A 306 -9.83 18.60 8.73
CA LEU A 306 -10.59 19.73 8.19
C LEU A 306 -10.95 19.49 6.73
N ASP A 307 -12.04 20.10 6.26
CA ASP A 307 -12.44 20.09 4.87
C ASP A 307 -11.60 21.08 4.03
N TRP A 308 -11.60 20.89 2.70
CA TRP A 308 -10.89 21.82 1.81
C TRP A 308 -11.42 23.26 1.89
N SER A 309 -12.71 23.46 2.13
CA SER A 309 -13.30 24.80 2.28
C SER A 309 -12.68 25.55 3.45
N THR A 310 -12.54 24.92 4.61
CA THR A 310 -11.91 25.46 5.80
C THR A 310 -10.41 25.65 5.61
N THR A 311 -9.74 24.67 4.99
CA THR A 311 -8.31 24.75 4.65
C THR A 311 -8.05 25.94 3.73
N ASN A 312 -8.84 26.15 2.69
CA ASN A 312 -8.75 27.28 1.78
C ASN A 312 -8.96 28.62 2.51
N GLN A 313 -9.92 28.69 3.44
CA GLN A 313 -10.14 29.88 4.24
C GLN A 313 -8.94 30.20 5.13
N ILE A 314 -8.37 29.21 5.80
CA ILE A 314 -7.13 29.37 6.60
C ILE A 314 -5.98 29.88 5.72
N ILE A 315 -5.79 29.27 4.54
CA ILE A 315 -4.77 29.66 3.59
C ILE A 315 -4.91 31.13 3.18
N ARG A 316 -6.12 31.63 2.96
CA ARG A 316 -6.38 33.00 2.52
C ARG A 316 -6.26 34.05 3.64
N THR A 317 -6.54 33.68 4.88
CA THR A 317 -6.56 34.57 6.03
C THR A 317 -5.30 34.54 6.88
N ARG A 318 -4.33 33.70 6.53
CA ARG A 318 -3.07 33.58 7.28
C ARG A 318 -2.27 34.87 7.24
N PRO A 319 -1.54 35.22 8.34
CA PRO A 319 -0.76 36.46 8.40
C PRO A 319 0.48 36.35 7.46
N ARG A 320 0.92 37.50 6.96
CA ARG A 320 2.17 37.72 6.21
C ARG A 320 2.33 36.91 4.92
N CYS A 321 1.25 36.67 4.16
CA CYS A 321 1.35 35.93 2.91
C CYS A 321 1.37 36.87 1.70
N LEU A 322 2.20 36.51 0.72
CA LEU A 322 2.05 37.02 -0.62
C LEU A 322 0.69 36.61 -1.18
N PRO A 323 0.07 37.42 -2.03
CA PRO A 323 -1.20 37.10 -2.66
C PRO A 323 -1.07 35.77 -3.40
N ILE A 324 -1.91 34.82 -3.03
CA ILE A 324 -1.88 33.46 -3.57
C ILE A 324 -2.54 33.47 -4.94
N THR A 325 -1.86 32.91 -5.92
CA THR A 325 -2.41 32.79 -7.27
C THR A 325 -3.49 31.69 -7.32
N LYS A 326 -4.43 31.82 -8.24
CA LYS A 326 -5.47 30.79 -8.45
C LYS A 326 -4.88 29.42 -8.76
N ARG A 327 -3.75 29.38 -9.50
CA ARG A 327 -3.02 28.15 -9.83
C ARG A 327 -2.42 27.47 -8.61
N GLU A 328 -1.82 28.22 -7.70
CA GLU A 328 -1.26 27.65 -6.43
C GLU A 328 -2.36 27.08 -5.55
N LEU A 329 -3.55 27.68 -5.57
CA LEU A 329 -4.69 27.21 -4.82
C LEU A 329 -5.29 25.92 -5.41
N GLU A 330 -5.34 25.81 -6.74
CA GLU A 330 -5.73 24.58 -7.46
C GLU A 330 -4.74 23.45 -7.20
N GLN A 331 -3.44 23.72 -7.28
CA GLN A 331 -2.40 22.77 -6.92
C GLN A 331 -2.48 22.34 -5.45
N GLY A 332 -2.75 23.28 -4.55
CA GLY A 332 -2.96 23.01 -3.13
C GLY A 332 -4.15 22.06 -2.90
N ARG A 333 -5.23 22.20 -3.66
CA ARG A 333 -6.39 21.32 -3.60
C ARG A 333 -6.06 19.92 -4.09
N GLU A 334 -5.36 19.79 -5.20
CA GLU A 334 -4.92 18.48 -5.71
C GLU A 334 -4.06 17.75 -4.67
N VAL A 335 -3.14 18.47 -4.03
CA VAL A 335 -2.33 17.93 -2.92
C VAL A 335 -3.21 17.50 -1.74
N PHE A 336 -4.17 18.34 -1.33
CA PHE A 336 -5.06 18.04 -0.22
C PHE A 336 -5.92 16.80 -0.48
N ASP A 337 -6.48 16.66 -1.69
CA ASP A 337 -7.35 15.55 -2.08
C ASP A 337 -6.55 14.24 -2.24
N ALA A 338 -5.31 14.32 -2.73
CA ALA A 338 -4.40 13.18 -2.86
C ALA A 338 -3.77 12.74 -1.52
N LEU A 339 -3.71 13.66 -0.52
CA LEU A 339 -3.05 13.40 0.75
C LEU A 339 -3.94 12.54 1.65
N LEU A 340 -3.46 11.37 2.00
CA LEU A 340 -4.14 10.45 2.89
C LEU A 340 -4.08 10.95 4.34
N LEU A 341 -5.18 10.81 5.07
CA LEU A 341 -5.31 11.30 6.45
C LEU A 341 -4.22 10.75 7.37
N SER A 342 -3.94 9.46 7.29
CA SER A 342 -2.90 8.79 8.10
C SER A 342 -1.50 9.34 7.82
N VAL A 343 -1.18 9.60 6.55
CA VAL A 343 0.09 10.21 6.12
C VAL A 343 0.21 11.63 6.65
N ALA A 344 -0.86 12.43 6.54
CA ALA A 344 -0.90 13.78 7.08
C ALA A 344 -0.67 13.80 8.60
N GLN A 345 -1.41 12.97 9.34
CA GLN A 345 -1.27 12.86 10.80
C GLN A 345 0.14 12.42 11.23
N TRP A 346 0.72 11.51 10.47
CA TRP A 346 2.07 11.06 10.74
C TRP A 346 3.11 12.18 10.45
N THR A 347 3.01 12.82 9.29
CA THR A 347 3.97 13.87 8.88
C THR A 347 3.99 15.03 9.86
N ILE A 348 2.83 15.44 10.38
CA ILE A 348 2.76 16.56 11.32
C ILE A 348 3.31 16.21 12.70
N ARG A 349 3.09 14.98 13.18
CA ARG A 349 3.51 14.55 14.52
C ARG A 349 4.99 14.21 14.62
N PHE A 350 5.59 13.70 13.56
CA PHE A 350 6.95 13.14 13.58
C PHE A 350 7.93 13.87 12.66
N GLY A 351 7.43 14.68 11.72
CA GLY A 351 8.27 15.50 10.83
C GLY A 351 9.04 16.60 11.58
N SER A 352 8.47 17.14 12.66
CA SER A 352 9.05 18.20 13.48
C SER A 352 10.21 17.71 14.36
N ASP A 353 10.10 16.54 14.96
CA ASP A 353 11.15 15.99 15.83
C ASP A 353 12.47 15.77 15.09
N ARG A 354 12.39 15.48 13.79
CA ARG A 354 13.55 15.27 12.94
C ARG A 354 14.18 16.58 12.48
N ILE A 355 13.40 17.59 12.17
CA ILE A 355 13.91 18.94 11.87
C ILE A 355 14.63 19.50 13.09
N ALA A 356 14.12 19.26 14.29
CA ALA A 356 14.75 19.65 15.54
C ALA A 356 16.02 18.82 15.86
N ALA A 357 16.05 17.54 15.51
CA ALA A 357 17.23 16.68 15.68
C ALA A 357 18.35 17.04 14.68
N GLU A 358 17.99 17.34 13.44
CA GLU A 358 18.93 17.77 12.41
C GLU A 358 19.50 19.14 12.70
N LYS A 359 18.65 20.07 13.18
CA LYS A 359 19.10 21.39 13.63
C LYS A 359 20.10 21.28 14.78
N ARG A 360 19.85 20.41 15.77
CA ARG A 360 20.79 20.13 16.86
C ARG A 360 22.09 19.49 16.37
N ARG A 361 22.06 18.61 15.36
CA ARG A 361 23.26 18.03 14.74
C ARG A 361 24.08 19.06 14.00
N VAL A 362 23.43 19.92 13.21
CA VAL A 362 24.11 20.99 12.47
C VAL A 362 24.69 22.03 13.42
N ASP A 363 23.97 22.37 14.49
CA ASP A 363 24.45 23.31 15.52
C ASP A 363 25.62 22.70 16.33
N ALA A 364 25.56 21.40 16.64
CA ALA A 364 26.66 20.68 17.29
C ALA A 364 27.89 20.57 16.38
N ALA A 365 27.72 20.29 15.10
CA ALA A 365 28.80 20.27 14.12
C ALA A 365 29.43 21.66 13.86
N ARG A 366 28.69 22.74 14.08
CA ARG A 366 29.20 24.12 14.05
C ARG A 366 29.88 24.55 15.34
N ALA A 367 29.59 23.89 16.47
CA ALA A 367 30.13 24.20 17.78
C ALA A 367 31.47 23.49 18.07
N GLU A 368 31.90 22.52 17.25
CA GLU A 368 33.26 21.95 17.36
C GLU A 368 34.25 22.88 16.70
N PRO A 369 35.08 23.62 17.47
CA PRO A 369 36.16 24.42 16.91
C PRO A 369 37.25 23.49 16.39
N GLY A 370 37.62 23.70 15.14
CA GLY A 370 38.63 22.94 14.44
C GLY A 370 39.87 22.66 15.28
N LEU A 371 40.15 21.39 15.48
CA LEU A 371 41.48 20.95 15.86
C LEU A 371 42.40 21.20 14.67
N SER A 372 43.06 22.35 14.75
CA SER A 372 44.18 22.78 13.94
C SER A 372 45.23 21.67 13.87
N HIS A 373 45.61 21.27 12.69
CA HIS A 373 46.84 20.58 12.43
C HIS A 373 48.02 21.49 12.88
N ALA A 374 48.75 21.05 13.87
CA ALA A 374 50.07 21.51 14.16
C ALA A 374 51.00 20.28 14.25
N VAL A 375 52.04 20.35 13.39
CA VAL A 375 53.27 19.58 13.24
C VAL A 375 53.19 18.30 12.45
#